data_1cec176654c1554b83c601c826727d9e
#
_entry.id   1cec176654c1554b83c601c826727d9e
#
_cell.length_a   1.000
_cell.length_b   1.000
_cell.length_c   1.000
_cell.angle_alpha   90.00
_cell.angle_beta   90.00
_cell.angle_gamma   90.00
#
_symmetry.space_group_name_H-M   'P 1'
#
loop_
_entity.id
_entity.type
_entity.pdbx_description
1 polymer ?
#
loop_
_entity_poly.entity_id
_entity_poly.type
_entity_poly.pdbx_seq_one_letter_code
_entity_poly.pdbx_strand_id
1 'polypeptide(L)'
;MPRKRSSTKSRIVKAAWNLFYKKGYDKTTVEDIIALSKTSKGTFYHYFKGKEALLNSISDLFDTKYEDLQSKIDPDLSAYDTLLYLNRELFHMIETSIDVNLIAFLYSSQLVTKDHRSLLDEQRLYFTWLREILEHAVETGEFHPGCTVDELLKIYAMYERSMIYDWALCRGTYSLSEYSGRLLPHVLDTFVHGI
;
A
#
# COMPACT_ATOMS: atom_id res chain seq x y z
N MET A 1 -22.36 -16.41 -17.32
CA MET A 1 -21.51 -15.22 -17.47
C MET A 1 -20.13 -15.63 -17.91
N PRO A 2 -19.53 -15.09 -18.99
CA PRO A 2 -18.19 -15.47 -19.42
C PRO A 2 -17.18 -15.02 -18.39
N ARG A 3 -16.37 -15.95 -17.87
CA ARG A 3 -15.20 -15.68 -17.01
C ARG A 3 -14.28 -14.70 -17.73
N LYS A 4 -14.11 -13.47 -17.18
CA LYS A 4 -13.15 -12.49 -17.68
C LYS A 4 -11.78 -13.19 -17.71
N ARG A 5 -11.21 -13.45 -18.90
CA ARG A 5 -9.86 -14.02 -19.04
C ARG A 5 -8.89 -13.09 -18.31
N SER A 6 -8.26 -13.57 -17.25
CA SER A 6 -7.25 -12.78 -16.55
C SER A 6 -6.17 -12.36 -17.56
N SER A 7 -5.78 -11.09 -17.51
CA SER A 7 -4.73 -10.58 -18.42
C SER A 7 -3.43 -11.36 -18.21
N THR A 8 -2.58 -11.42 -19.22
CA THR A 8 -1.27 -12.09 -19.11
C THR A 8 -0.44 -11.50 -17.98
N LYS A 9 -0.46 -10.18 -17.79
CA LYS A 9 0.16 -9.49 -16.65
C LYS A 9 -0.36 -10.05 -15.32
N SER A 10 -1.68 -10.16 -15.15
CA SER A 10 -2.29 -10.71 -13.93
C SER A 10 -1.92 -12.17 -13.67
N ARG A 11 -1.74 -12.99 -14.71
CA ARG A 11 -1.29 -14.39 -14.54
C ARG A 11 0.14 -14.46 -14.03
N ILE A 12 1.04 -13.61 -14.56
CA ILE A 12 2.44 -13.53 -14.12
C ILE A 12 2.49 -13.09 -12.64
N VAL A 13 1.77 -12.03 -12.27
CA VAL A 13 1.69 -11.55 -10.89
C VAL A 13 1.19 -12.65 -9.94
N LYS A 14 0.07 -13.31 -10.27
CA LYS A 14 -0.47 -14.41 -9.44
C LYS A 14 0.50 -15.59 -9.28
N ALA A 15 1.21 -15.94 -10.34
CA ALA A 15 2.23 -17.01 -10.29
C ALA A 15 3.40 -16.60 -9.38
N ALA A 16 3.88 -15.37 -9.50
CA ALA A 16 4.94 -14.83 -8.66
C ALA A 16 4.56 -14.85 -7.18
N TRP A 17 3.38 -14.31 -6.84
CA TRP A 17 2.87 -14.30 -5.48
C TRP A 17 2.74 -15.72 -4.90
N ASN A 18 2.21 -16.68 -5.66
CA ASN A 18 2.10 -18.06 -5.23
C ASN A 18 3.48 -18.65 -4.89
N LEU A 19 4.50 -18.34 -5.70
CA LEU A 19 5.86 -18.80 -5.46
C LEU A 19 6.53 -18.10 -4.29
N PHE A 20 6.33 -16.78 -4.15
CA PHE A 20 6.86 -16.01 -3.03
C PHE A 20 6.33 -16.52 -1.69
N TYR A 21 5.04 -16.83 -1.60
CA TYR A 21 4.45 -17.43 -0.40
C TYR A 21 4.94 -18.87 -0.14
N LYS A 22 5.09 -19.70 -1.20
CA LYS A 22 5.43 -21.11 -1.02
C LYS A 22 6.90 -21.37 -0.72
N LYS A 23 7.81 -20.66 -1.36
CA LYS A 23 9.26 -20.92 -1.26
C LYS A 23 10.09 -19.70 -0.91
N GLY A 24 9.46 -18.54 -0.67
CA GLY A 24 10.11 -17.28 -0.37
C GLY A 24 10.55 -16.51 -1.61
N TYR A 25 10.68 -15.19 -1.45
CA TYR A 25 11.10 -14.30 -2.52
C TYR A 25 12.49 -14.65 -3.07
N ASP A 26 13.49 -14.84 -2.18
CA ASP A 26 14.88 -15.08 -2.58
C ASP A 26 15.04 -16.35 -3.41
N LYS A 27 14.34 -17.42 -3.03
CA LYS A 27 14.41 -18.74 -3.70
C LYS A 27 13.56 -18.82 -4.97
N THR A 28 12.77 -17.80 -5.27
CA THR A 28 11.95 -17.74 -6.48
C THR A 28 12.76 -17.15 -7.63
N THR A 29 12.83 -17.84 -8.73
CA THR A 29 13.48 -17.40 -9.96
C THR A 29 12.46 -16.89 -10.99
N VAL A 30 12.91 -16.08 -11.95
CA VAL A 30 12.07 -15.65 -13.08
C VAL A 30 11.60 -16.87 -13.90
N GLU A 31 12.45 -17.88 -14.05
CA GLU A 31 12.16 -19.14 -14.74
C GLU A 31 11.00 -19.89 -14.07
N ASP A 32 10.97 -19.95 -12.73
CA ASP A 32 9.84 -20.54 -11.99
C ASP A 32 8.53 -19.82 -12.26
N ILE A 33 8.58 -18.49 -12.28
CA ILE A 33 7.41 -17.65 -12.53
C ILE A 33 6.89 -17.85 -13.95
N ILE A 34 7.79 -17.88 -14.93
CA ILE A 34 7.47 -18.16 -16.34
C ILE A 34 6.79 -19.52 -16.47
N ALA A 35 7.37 -20.55 -15.85
CA ALA A 35 6.83 -21.91 -15.88
C ALA A 35 5.43 -21.98 -15.27
N LEU A 36 5.23 -21.41 -14.06
CA LEU A 36 3.94 -21.45 -13.37
C LEU A 36 2.87 -20.60 -14.06
N SER A 37 3.25 -19.43 -14.59
CA SER A 37 2.33 -18.54 -15.31
C SER A 37 1.99 -19.01 -16.73
N LYS A 38 2.70 -20.05 -17.23
CA LYS A 38 2.58 -20.55 -18.60
C LYS A 38 2.77 -19.43 -19.63
N THR A 39 3.81 -18.62 -19.44
CA THR A 39 4.19 -17.55 -20.37
C THR A 39 5.55 -17.83 -20.99
N SER A 40 5.95 -17.05 -21.99
CA SER A 40 7.30 -17.09 -22.52
C SER A 40 8.23 -16.14 -21.78
N LYS A 41 9.54 -16.33 -21.89
CA LYS A 41 10.55 -15.43 -21.35
C LYS A 41 10.41 -14.01 -21.92
N GLY A 42 10.18 -13.89 -23.22
CA GLY A 42 9.92 -12.62 -23.89
C GLY A 42 8.65 -11.93 -23.38
N THR A 43 7.58 -12.69 -23.14
CA THR A 43 6.34 -12.17 -22.57
C THR A 43 6.54 -11.68 -21.14
N PHE A 44 7.33 -12.37 -20.32
CA PHE A 44 7.64 -11.90 -18.96
C PHE A 44 8.38 -10.56 -19.01
N TYR A 45 9.48 -10.47 -19.77
CA TYR A 45 10.29 -9.26 -19.87
C TYR A 45 9.62 -8.10 -20.59
N HIS A 46 8.57 -8.38 -21.36
CA HIS A 46 7.70 -7.32 -21.91
C HIS A 46 6.94 -6.57 -20.80
N TYR A 47 6.53 -7.26 -19.73
CA TYR A 47 5.76 -6.67 -18.61
C TYR A 47 6.63 -6.25 -17.42
N PHE A 48 7.71 -6.98 -17.13
CA PHE A 48 8.51 -6.81 -15.93
C PHE A 48 10.00 -6.91 -16.24
N LYS A 49 10.79 -5.93 -15.78
CA LYS A 49 12.25 -5.92 -15.95
C LYS A 49 12.96 -7.04 -15.17
N GLY A 50 12.34 -7.57 -14.13
CA GLY A 50 12.85 -8.62 -13.25
C GLY A 50 11.82 -8.97 -12.18
N LYS A 51 12.17 -9.87 -11.24
CA LYS A 51 11.26 -10.25 -10.16
C LYS A 51 11.03 -9.10 -9.17
N GLU A 52 11.97 -8.17 -9.06
CA GLU A 52 11.86 -6.98 -8.22
C GLU A 52 10.70 -6.08 -8.67
N ALA A 53 10.47 -5.98 -9.98
CA ALA A 53 9.35 -5.20 -10.52
C ALA A 53 7.97 -5.78 -10.15
N LEU A 54 7.91 -7.06 -9.76
CA LEU A 54 6.68 -7.68 -9.26
C LEU A 54 6.33 -7.25 -7.83
N LEU A 55 7.30 -6.79 -7.03
CA LEU A 55 7.05 -6.26 -5.70
C LEU A 55 6.18 -4.99 -5.75
N ASN A 56 6.30 -4.21 -6.83
CA ASN A 56 5.46 -3.03 -7.02
C ASN A 56 3.96 -3.39 -7.13
N SER A 57 3.61 -4.64 -7.47
CA SER A 57 2.22 -5.10 -7.44
C SER A 57 1.61 -5.17 -6.03
N ILE A 58 2.42 -5.05 -4.96
CA ILE A 58 1.91 -4.86 -3.59
C ILE A 58 1.21 -3.51 -3.47
N SER A 59 1.77 -2.47 -4.08
CA SER A 59 1.14 -1.16 -4.12
C SER A 59 -0.21 -1.20 -4.84
N ASP A 60 -0.33 -2.01 -5.91
CA ASP A 60 -1.61 -2.23 -6.61
C ASP A 60 -2.64 -2.93 -5.68
N LEU A 61 -2.20 -3.79 -4.75
CA LEU A 61 -3.10 -4.38 -3.74
C LEU A 61 -3.60 -3.34 -2.74
N PHE A 62 -2.75 -2.40 -2.36
CA PHE A 62 -3.16 -1.30 -1.48
C PHE A 62 -4.22 -0.44 -2.17
N ASP A 63 -4.01 -0.06 -3.43
CA ASP A 63 -4.99 0.71 -4.19
C ASP A 63 -6.32 -0.05 -4.37
N THR A 64 -6.26 -1.36 -4.64
CA THR A 64 -7.47 -2.20 -4.70
C THR A 64 -8.23 -2.22 -3.35
N LYS A 65 -7.50 -2.23 -2.22
CA LYS A 65 -8.14 -2.11 -0.90
C LYS A 65 -8.80 -0.74 -0.74
N TYR A 66 -8.15 0.34 -1.17
CA TYR A 66 -8.74 1.69 -1.13
C TYR A 66 -9.98 1.82 -2.02
N GLU A 67 -9.99 1.24 -3.22
CA GLU A 67 -11.19 1.18 -4.08
C GLU A 67 -12.36 0.48 -3.36
N ASP A 68 -12.09 -0.64 -2.69
CA ASP A 68 -13.10 -1.37 -1.91
C ASP A 68 -13.62 -0.54 -0.72
N LEU A 69 -12.72 0.12 0.01
CA LEU A 69 -13.08 0.98 1.14
C LEU A 69 -13.89 2.20 0.70
N GLN A 70 -13.50 2.85 -0.41
CA GLN A 70 -14.22 4.02 -0.95
C GLN A 70 -15.69 3.69 -1.26
N SER A 71 -15.96 2.46 -1.68
CA SER A 71 -17.33 2.00 -1.98
C SER A 71 -18.18 1.67 -0.74
N LYS A 72 -17.55 1.54 0.45
CA LYS A 72 -18.18 1.04 1.68
C LYS A 72 -18.20 2.04 2.81
N ILE A 73 -17.38 3.07 2.72
CA ILE A 73 -17.27 4.06 3.79
C ILE A 73 -18.58 4.83 3.96
N ASP A 74 -18.91 5.11 5.21
CA ASP A 74 -20.02 5.99 5.53
C ASP A 74 -19.66 7.42 5.09
N PRO A 75 -20.41 8.05 4.19
CA PRO A 75 -20.12 9.39 3.71
C PRO A 75 -20.29 10.48 4.79
N ASP A 76 -20.96 10.17 5.90
CA ASP A 76 -21.18 11.11 7.00
C ASP A 76 -20.07 11.07 8.06
N LEU A 77 -19.05 10.22 7.89
CA LEU A 77 -17.89 10.21 8.79
C LEU A 77 -17.09 11.50 8.68
N SER A 78 -16.60 11.99 9.84
CA SER A 78 -15.61 13.05 9.90
C SER A 78 -14.34 12.66 9.13
N ALA A 79 -13.56 13.63 8.66
CA ALA A 79 -12.26 13.36 8.03
C ALA A 79 -11.32 12.64 9.01
N TYR A 80 -11.34 13.02 10.29
CA TYR A 80 -10.59 12.35 11.35
C TYR A 80 -10.94 10.85 11.45
N ASP A 81 -12.22 10.52 11.57
CA ASP A 81 -12.68 9.13 11.68
C ASP A 81 -12.44 8.36 10.39
N THR A 82 -12.59 9.02 9.24
CA THR A 82 -12.26 8.45 7.93
C THR A 82 -10.80 8.03 7.86
N LEU A 83 -9.86 8.89 8.22
CA LEU A 83 -8.42 8.59 8.21
C LEU A 83 -8.06 7.45 9.19
N LEU A 84 -8.67 7.42 10.38
CA LEU A 84 -8.52 6.32 11.33
C LEU A 84 -9.04 4.99 10.74
N TYR A 85 -10.22 5.02 10.13
CA TYR A 85 -10.83 3.85 9.51
C TYR A 85 -9.98 3.30 8.37
N LEU A 86 -9.53 4.16 7.46
CA LEU A 86 -8.70 3.77 6.32
C LEU A 86 -7.38 3.13 6.77
N ASN A 87 -6.71 3.75 7.72
CA ASN A 87 -5.46 3.24 8.29
C ASN A 87 -5.65 1.85 8.91
N ARG A 88 -6.67 1.70 9.79
CA ARG A 88 -6.97 0.43 10.43
C ARG A 88 -7.23 -0.68 9.41
N GLU A 89 -8.07 -0.41 8.41
CA GLU A 89 -8.45 -1.40 7.40
C GLU A 89 -7.30 -1.79 6.48
N LEU A 90 -6.47 -0.82 6.08
CA LEU A 90 -5.27 -1.09 5.29
C LEU A 90 -4.27 -1.94 6.09
N PHE A 91 -3.99 -1.55 7.33
CA PHE A 91 -3.00 -2.21 8.17
C PHE A 91 -3.45 -3.61 8.58
N HIS A 92 -4.74 -3.80 8.85
CA HIS A 92 -5.30 -5.13 9.07
C HIS A 92 -5.15 -6.03 7.82
N MET A 93 -5.38 -5.50 6.64
CA MET A 93 -5.15 -6.24 5.39
C MET A 93 -3.66 -6.58 5.21
N ILE A 94 -2.74 -5.65 5.49
CA ILE A 94 -1.30 -5.89 5.40
C ILE A 94 -0.88 -7.01 6.34
N GLU A 95 -1.19 -6.91 7.63
CA GLU A 95 -0.76 -7.89 8.63
C GLU A 95 -1.36 -9.29 8.47
N THR A 96 -2.58 -9.38 7.89
CA THR A 96 -3.27 -10.67 7.73
C THR A 96 -3.08 -11.32 6.37
N SER A 97 -2.77 -10.53 5.33
CA SER A 97 -2.79 -11.00 3.95
C SER A 97 -1.45 -10.92 3.23
N ILE A 98 -0.44 -10.25 3.80
CA ILE A 98 0.87 -10.07 3.16
C ILE A 98 1.97 -10.61 4.07
N ASP A 99 2.83 -11.49 3.51
CA ASP A 99 4.01 -11.97 4.23
C ASP A 99 4.95 -10.79 4.57
N VAL A 100 5.37 -10.69 5.83
CA VAL A 100 6.20 -9.60 6.32
C VAL A 100 7.53 -9.47 5.56
N ASN A 101 8.10 -10.59 5.08
CA ASN A 101 9.32 -10.55 4.28
C ASN A 101 9.07 -9.90 2.92
N LEU A 102 7.87 -10.04 2.33
CA LEU A 102 7.53 -9.36 1.08
C LEU A 102 7.44 -7.85 1.27
N ILE A 103 6.93 -7.39 2.41
CA ILE A 103 6.96 -5.97 2.79
C ILE A 103 8.41 -5.50 2.93
N ALA A 104 9.26 -6.25 3.62
CA ALA A 104 10.69 -5.91 3.77
C ALA A 104 11.39 -5.81 2.41
N PHE A 105 11.14 -6.74 1.49
CA PHE A 105 11.70 -6.70 0.12
C PHE A 105 11.14 -5.52 -0.68
N LEU A 106 9.84 -5.20 -0.57
CA LEU A 106 9.26 -4.03 -1.21
C LEU A 106 10.01 -2.76 -0.76
N TYR A 107 10.12 -2.53 0.55
CA TYR A 107 10.78 -1.35 1.09
C TYR A 107 12.26 -1.28 0.67
N SER A 108 12.99 -2.39 0.76
CA SER A 108 14.38 -2.46 0.30
C SER A 108 14.50 -2.09 -1.19
N SER A 109 13.59 -2.61 -2.03
CA SER A 109 13.59 -2.30 -3.46
C SER A 109 13.35 -0.83 -3.75
N GLN A 110 12.43 -0.18 -2.98
CA GLN A 110 12.14 1.25 -3.11
C GLN A 110 13.34 2.14 -2.73
N LEU A 111 14.18 1.69 -1.79
CA LEU A 111 15.37 2.43 -1.37
C LEU A 111 16.50 2.38 -2.42
N VAL A 112 16.68 1.23 -3.07
CA VAL A 112 17.81 1.01 -3.99
C VAL A 112 17.49 1.27 -5.45
N THR A 113 16.19 1.29 -5.83
CA THR A 113 15.79 1.50 -7.23
C THR A 113 16.18 2.88 -7.73
N LYS A 114 16.64 2.93 -8.99
CA LYS A 114 16.80 4.17 -9.76
C LYS A 114 15.58 4.46 -10.64
N ASP A 115 14.68 3.50 -10.75
CA ASP A 115 13.43 3.61 -11.51
C ASP A 115 12.31 4.23 -10.62
N HIS A 116 11.08 4.15 -11.11
CA HIS A 116 9.88 4.62 -10.42
C HIS A 116 9.69 3.97 -9.03
N ARG A 117 9.39 4.81 -8.04
CA ARG A 117 9.09 4.39 -6.66
C ARG A 117 7.59 4.38 -6.45
N SER A 118 6.97 3.20 -6.54
CA SER A 118 5.52 3.04 -6.44
C SER A 118 4.92 3.52 -5.10
N LEU A 119 5.70 3.48 -4.00
CA LEU A 119 5.24 3.97 -2.70
C LEU A 119 5.22 5.51 -2.59
N LEU A 120 5.78 6.22 -3.58
CA LEU A 120 5.83 7.67 -3.64
C LEU A 120 5.08 8.23 -4.85
N ASP A 121 4.37 7.39 -5.60
CA ASP A 121 3.62 7.79 -6.78
C ASP A 121 2.30 8.48 -6.39
N GLU A 122 2.29 9.81 -6.46
CA GLU A 122 1.15 10.64 -6.07
C GLU A 122 -0.05 10.52 -7.04
N GLN A 123 0.10 9.83 -8.17
CA GLN A 123 -1.02 9.55 -9.09
C GLN A 123 -1.85 8.34 -8.66
N ARG A 124 -1.41 7.59 -7.65
CA ARG A 124 -2.17 6.46 -7.12
C ARG A 124 -3.43 6.93 -6.40
N LEU A 125 -4.47 6.09 -6.45
CA LEU A 125 -5.74 6.33 -5.77
C LEU A 125 -5.56 6.67 -4.28
N TYR A 126 -4.62 6.00 -3.62
CA TYR A 126 -4.22 6.30 -2.25
C TYR A 126 -4.01 7.80 -2.02
N PHE A 127 -3.12 8.43 -2.80
CA PHE A 127 -2.78 9.84 -2.62
C PHE A 127 -3.89 10.79 -3.08
N THR A 128 -4.55 10.47 -4.20
CA THR A 128 -5.61 11.33 -4.72
C THR A 128 -6.81 11.38 -3.78
N TRP A 129 -7.22 10.25 -3.23
CA TRP A 129 -8.34 10.21 -2.31
C TRP A 129 -8.02 10.80 -0.93
N LEU A 130 -6.83 10.53 -0.38
CA LEU A 130 -6.40 11.19 0.87
C LEU A 130 -6.33 12.71 0.72
N ARG A 131 -5.89 13.21 -0.43
CA ARG A 131 -5.89 14.64 -0.73
C ARG A 131 -7.29 15.22 -0.67
N GLU A 132 -8.25 14.61 -1.34
CA GLU A 132 -9.66 15.04 -1.33
C GLU A 132 -10.23 15.11 0.10
N ILE A 133 -9.94 14.11 0.94
CA ILE A 133 -10.35 14.08 2.36
C ILE A 133 -9.74 15.25 3.12
N LEU A 134 -8.44 15.49 2.96
CA LEU A 134 -7.71 16.54 3.68
C LEU A 134 -8.11 17.95 3.21
N GLU A 135 -8.30 18.16 1.91
CA GLU A 135 -8.81 19.42 1.33
C GLU A 135 -10.17 19.76 1.92
N HIS A 136 -11.09 18.79 1.90
CA HIS A 136 -12.43 18.96 2.46
C HIS A 136 -12.40 19.29 3.97
N ALA A 137 -11.56 18.59 4.74
CA ALA A 137 -11.43 18.83 6.17
C ALA A 137 -10.90 20.23 6.51
N VAL A 138 -9.98 20.76 5.73
CA VAL A 138 -9.47 22.13 5.88
C VAL A 138 -10.53 23.16 5.44
N GLU A 139 -11.20 22.94 4.33
CA GLU A 139 -12.26 23.83 3.81
C GLU A 139 -13.46 23.93 4.77
N THR A 140 -13.85 22.83 5.41
CA THR A 140 -14.95 22.80 6.37
C THR A 140 -14.56 23.28 7.77
N GLY A 141 -13.27 23.47 8.02
CA GLY A 141 -12.76 23.84 9.33
C GLY A 141 -12.74 22.70 10.35
N GLU A 142 -12.78 21.44 9.90
CA GLU A 142 -12.55 20.28 10.77
C GLU A 142 -11.06 20.21 11.16
N PHE A 143 -10.17 20.51 10.21
CA PHE A 143 -8.73 20.61 10.46
C PHE A 143 -8.27 22.06 10.39
N HIS A 144 -7.46 22.46 11.37
CA HIS A 144 -6.84 23.78 11.46
C HIS A 144 -5.30 23.66 11.48
N PRO A 145 -4.69 23.06 10.46
CA PRO A 145 -3.26 22.82 10.48
C PRO A 145 -2.50 24.15 10.34
N GLY A 146 -1.35 24.23 11.00
CA GLY A 146 -0.38 25.30 10.78
C GLY A 146 0.42 25.15 9.48
N CYS A 147 0.01 24.24 8.56
CA CYS A 147 0.73 23.87 7.36
C CYS A 147 -0.23 23.62 6.18
N THR A 148 0.32 23.40 4.98
CA THR A 148 -0.44 23.17 3.76
C THR A 148 -1.05 21.76 3.70
N VAL A 149 -2.07 21.54 2.86
CA VAL A 149 -2.65 20.21 2.60
C VAL A 149 -1.60 19.23 2.07
N ASP A 150 -0.67 19.68 1.22
CA ASP A 150 0.44 18.85 0.74
C ASP A 150 1.34 18.35 1.88
N GLU A 151 1.58 19.20 2.87
CA GLU A 151 2.35 18.84 4.07
C GLU A 151 1.56 17.86 4.96
N LEU A 152 0.26 18.06 5.14
CA LEU A 152 -0.60 17.11 5.87
C LEU A 152 -0.59 15.73 5.19
N LEU A 153 -0.81 15.69 3.89
CA LEU A 153 -0.77 14.47 3.09
C LEU A 153 0.59 13.76 3.24
N LYS A 154 1.67 14.52 3.19
CA LYS A 154 3.02 13.99 3.38
C LYS A 154 3.23 13.45 4.78
N ILE A 155 2.79 14.15 5.82
CA ILE A 155 2.88 13.70 7.23
C ILE A 155 2.14 12.39 7.40
N TYR A 156 0.87 12.32 6.97
CA TYR A 156 0.07 11.11 7.07
C TYR A 156 0.71 9.93 6.32
N ALA A 157 1.11 10.11 5.06
CA ALA A 157 1.73 9.07 4.27
C ALA A 157 3.13 8.65 4.81
N MET A 158 3.89 9.58 5.40
CA MET A 158 5.15 9.24 6.08
C MET A 158 4.89 8.43 7.34
N TYR A 159 3.88 8.80 8.14
CA TYR A 159 3.48 8.04 9.30
C TYR A 159 3.15 6.58 8.93
N GLU A 160 2.26 6.37 7.96
CA GLU A 160 1.89 5.01 7.53
C GLU A 160 3.10 4.22 7.04
N ARG A 161 3.94 4.81 6.20
CA ARG A 161 5.15 4.14 5.72
C ARG A 161 6.12 3.80 6.85
N SER A 162 6.29 4.68 7.85
CA SER A 162 7.16 4.43 8.98
C SER A 162 6.66 3.29 9.87
N MET A 163 5.34 3.21 10.08
CA MET A 163 4.70 2.14 10.85
C MET A 163 4.87 0.77 10.16
N ILE A 164 4.61 0.70 8.86
CA ILE A 164 4.79 -0.53 8.08
C ILE A 164 6.28 -0.95 8.05
N TYR A 165 7.18 0.01 7.91
CA TYR A 165 8.63 -0.23 7.93
C TYR A 165 9.08 -0.81 9.29
N ASP A 166 8.68 -0.17 10.40
CA ASP A 166 9.01 -0.64 11.75
C ASP A 166 8.44 -2.04 12.01
N TRP A 167 7.18 -2.27 11.63
CA TRP A 167 6.55 -3.57 11.72
C TRP A 167 7.33 -4.65 10.97
N ALA A 168 7.83 -4.33 9.77
CA ALA A 168 8.66 -5.25 8.99
C ALA A 168 10.04 -5.47 9.63
N LEU A 169 10.67 -4.45 10.21
CA LEU A 169 11.90 -4.59 11.02
C LEU A 169 11.70 -5.52 12.21
N CYS A 170 10.56 -5.37 12.89
CA CYS A 170 10.16 -6.21 14.01
C CYS A 170 9.61 -7.58 13.58
N ARG A 171 9.69 -7.93 12.29
CA ARG A 171 9.26 -9.22 11.72
C ARG A 171 7.80 -9.57 12.04
N GLY A 172 6.93 -8.56 12.12
CA GLY A 172 5.50 -8.76 12.38
C GLY A 172 5.17 -9.26 13.79
N THR A 173 6.00 -8.95 14.79
CA THR A 173 5.83 -9.48 16.18
C THR A 173 4.71 -8.79 16.97
N TYR A 174 4.11 -7.75 16.42
CA TYR A 174 2.97 -7.04 17.04
C TYR A 174 1.86 -6.81 16.00
N SER A 175 0.63 -6.53 16.47
CA SER A 175 -0.46 -6.14 15.57
C SER A 175 -0.23 -4.72 15.06
N LEU A 176 -0.04 -4.61 13.74
CA LEU A 176 0.20 -3.33 13.07
C LEU A 176 -1.02 -2.41 13.19
N SER A 177 -2.22 -2.94 12.95
CA SER A 177 -3.46 -2.17 13.01
C SER A 177 -3.80 -1.68 14.42
N GLU A 178 -3.63 -2.52 15.45
CA GLU A 178 -3.87 -2.14 16.85
C GLU A 178 -2.84 -1.12 17.34
N TYR A 179 -1.56 -1.31 17.00
CA TYR A 179 -0.51 -0.40 17.43
C TYR A 179 -0.65 0.97 16.78
N SER A 180 -0.90 1.00 15.47
CA SER A 180 -1.17 2.24 14.74
C SER A 180 -2.42 2.94 15.26
N GLY A 181 -3.50 2.21 15.57
CA GLY A 181 -4.73 2.77 16.12
C GLY A 181 -4.56 3.51 17.44
N ARG A 182 -3.49 3.21 18.20
CA ARG A 182 -3.13 3.96 19.42
C ARG A 182 -2.29 5.20 19.15
N LEU A 183 -1.48 5.19 18.09
CA LEU A 183 -0.54 6.27 17.81
C LEU A 183 -1.07 7.29 16.81
N LEU A 184 -1.84 6.86 15.81
CA LEU A 184 -2.38 7.74 14.77
C LEU A 184 -3.23 8.90 15.32
N PRO A 185 -4.08 8.71 16.38
CA PRO A 185 -4.79 9.81 16.99
C PRO A 185 -3.88 10.99 17.37
N HIS A 186 -2.71 10.74 17.94
CA HIS A 186 -1.77 11.79 18.32
C HIS A 186 -1.23 12.58 17.12
N VAL A 187 -1.11 11.93 15.95
CA VAL A 187 -0.75 12.64 14.72
C VAL A 187 -1.92 13.46 14.22
N LEU A 188 -3.12 12.87 14.16
CA LEU A 188 -4.32 13.56 13.68
C LEU A 188 -4.74 14.73 14.59
N ASP A 189 -4.50 14.65 15.90
CA ASP A 189 -4.74 15.75 16.83
C ASP A 189 -3.94 17.01 16.44
N THR A 190 -2.75 16.85 15.84
CA THR A 190 -2.00 17.98 15.30
C THR A 190 -2.66 18.60 14.07
N PHE A 191 -3.46 17.84 13.33
CA PHE A 191 -4.22 18.35 12.17
C PHE A 191 -5.45 19.15 12.63
N VAL A 192 -6.07 18.73 13.74
CA VAL A 192 -7.24 19.41 14.33
C VAL A 192 -6.84 20.72 15.01
N HIS A 193 -5.76 20.72 15.77
CA HIS A 193 -5.40 21.84 16.67
C HIS A 193 -4.25 22.71 16.18
N GLY A 194 -3.58 22.30 15.10
CA GLY A 194 -2.33 22.90 14.65
C GLY A 194 -1.11 22.44 15.48
N ILE A 195 0.08 22.70 14.93
CA ILE A 195 1.37 22.42 15.58
C ILE A 195 1.82 23.68 16.32
#